data_3bf9237313ed8c91b4898fb503fa03ac
#
_entry.id   3bf9237313ed8c91b4898fb503fa03ac
#
_cell.length_a   1.000
_cell.length_b   1.000
_cell.length_c   1.000
_cell.angle_alpha   90.00
_cell.angle_beta   90.00
_cell.angle_gamma   90.00
#
_symmetry.space_group_name_H-M   'P 1'
#
loop_
_entity.id
_entity.type
_entity.pdbx_description
1 polymer ?
#
loop_
_entity_poly.entity_id
_entity_poly.type
_entity_poly.pdbx_seq_one_letter_code
_entity_poly.pdbx_strand_id
1 'polypeptide(L)'
;MSISNQSMDMMGHPIHLHGHKFWVLGSGEGSFPYAAVTDAPADLINLRDPPYRDTMGLPSQGWAAIRYVTDNPGAWMFHCHLQWHIVVGMAMVLVEGGDQLPALVGQYNKTADRSGATELIASRYGPSATLVAIVVVAITLWY
;
A
#
# COMPACT_ATOMS: atom_id res chain seq x y z
N MET A 1 16.90 12.03 -29.51
CA MET A 1 16.23 10.72 -29.38
C MET A 1 15.12 10.93 -28.36
N SER A 2 13.91 11.26 -28.80
CA SER A 2 12.78 11.50 -27.91
C SER A 2 12.20 10.13 -27.53
N ILE A 3 12.41 9.72 -26.30
CA ILE A 3 11.70 8.58 -25.72
C ILE A 3 10.26 9.06 -25.54
N SER A 4 9.36 8.59 -26.39
CA SER A 4 7.95 8.93 -26.27
C SER A 4 7.43 8.37 -24.95
N ASN A 5 6.77 9.20 -24.15
CA ASN A 5 6.12 8.82 -22.87
C ASN A 5 5.15 7.63 -23.00
N GLN A 6 4.70 7.32 -24.21
CA GLN A 6 3.78 6.20 -24.50
C GLN A 6 4.33 4.82 -24.14
N SER A 7 5.65 4.60 -24.13
CA SER A 7 6.21 3.29 -23.78
C SER A 7 6.21 2.98 -22.30
N MET A 8 6.14 4.00 -21.43
CA MET A 8 6.05 3.80 -19.97
C MET A 8 4.62 3.55 -19.50
N ASP A 9 3.63 4.08 -20.20
CA ASP A 9 2.21 3.87 -19.90
C ASP A 9 1.67 2.48 -20.27
N MET A 10 2.38 1.75 -21.13
CA MET A 10 1.99 0.40 -21.55
C MET A 10 2.42 -0.70 -20.59
N MET A 11 3.24 -0.38 -19.61
CA MET A 11 3.75 -1.34 -18.64
C MET A 11 2.91 -1.29 -17.36
N GLY A 12 2.44 -2.43 -16.92
CA GLY A 12 1.80 -2.53 -15.60
C GLY A 12 2.75 -2.09 -14.49
N HIS A 13 2.21 -1.66 -13.36
CA HIS A 13 2.95 -1.12 -12.23
C HIS A 13 3.02 -2.13 -11.09
N PRO A 14 4.20 -2.67 -10.72
CA PRO A 14 4.34 -3.45 -9.49
C PRO A 14 4.19 -2.53 -8.28
N ILE A 15 3.02 -2.53 -7.66
CA ILE A 15 2.69 -1.71 -6.49
C ILE A 15 3.04 -2.48 -5.23
N HIS A 16 3.85 -1.87 -4.37
CA HIS A 16 4.32 -2.41 -3.10
C HIS A 16 3.91 -1.53 -1.92
N LEU A 17 3.52 -2.16 -0.81
CA LEU A 17 3.24 -1.51 0.46
C LEU A 17 4.25 -1.97 1.51
N HIS A 18 4.98 -1.02 2.07
CA HIS A 18 5.89 -1.26 3.18
C HIS A 18 5.13 -1.62 4.46
N GLY A 19 5.75 -2.42 5.31
CA GLY A 19 5.24 -2.74 6.65
C GLY A 19 4.03 -3.66 6.71
N HIS A 20 3.39 -3.97 5.57
CA HIS A 20 2.16 -4.75 5.50
C HIS A 20 2.17 -5.75 4.37
N LYS A 21 1.30 -6.74 4.52
CA LYS A 21 0.75 -7.52 3.42
C LYS A 21 -0.72 -7.18 3.25
N PHE A 22 -1.23 -7.38 2.06
CA PHE A 22 -2.61 -7.07 1.72
C PHE A 22 -3.26 -8.17 0.89
N TRP A 23 -4.57 -8.26 0.96
CA TRP A 23 -5.37 -9.07 0.06
C TRP A 23 -5.68 -8.28 -1.20
N VAL A 24 -5.40 -8.87 -2.35
CA VAL A 24 -5.79 -8.33 -3.66
C VAL A 24 -7.22 -8.76 -3.96
N LEU A 25 -8.14 -7.82 -3.84
CA LEU A 25 -9.57 -8.11 -4.01
C LEU A 25 -9.98 -8.15 -5.49
N GLY A 26 -9.31 -7.35 -6.33
CA GLY A 26 -9.57 -7.27 -7.75
C GLY A 26 -8.71 -6.24 -8.43
N SER A 27 -8.64 -6.31 -9.75
CA SER A 27 -7.98 -5.32 -10.60
C SER A 27 -8.58 -5.36 -11.99
N GLY A 28 -8.47 -4.26 -12.73
CA GLY A 28 -8.98 -4.17 -14.09
C GLY A 28 -8.44 -2.95 -14.82
N GLU A 29 -8.74 -2.85 -16.09
CA GLU A 29 -8.40 -1.71 -16.94
C GLU A 29 -9.38 -0.55 -16.75
N GLY A 30 -8.94 0.67 -17.08
CA GLY A 30 -9.73 1.88 -16.96
C GLY A 30 -9.98 2.29 -15.51
N SER A 31 -11.05 3.05 -15.28
CA SER A 31 -11.44 3.50 -13.95
C SER A 31 -12.27 2.45 -13.22
N PHE A 32 -12.15 2.40 -11.89
CA PHE A 32 -13.04 1.56 -11.09
C PHE A 32 -14.51 2.02 -11.26
N PRO A 33 -15.41 1.14 -11.70
CA PRO A 33 -16.73 1.57 -12.19
C PRO A 33 -17.78 1.80 -11.09
N TYR A 34 -17.41 1.65 -9.81
CA TYR A 34 -18.34 1.78 -8.67
C TYR A 34 -17.88 2.86 -7.70
N ALA A 35 -18.83 3.44 -6.95
CA ALA A 35 -18.51 4.45 -5.95
C ALA A 35 -17.81 3.88 -4.73
N ALA A 36 -18.08 2.61 -4.39
CA ALA A 36 -17.42 1.88 -3.31
C ALA A 36 -17.16 0.42 -3.71
N VAL A 37 -16.18 -0.20 -3.08
CA VAL A 37 -15.86 -1.64 -3.29
C VAL A 37 -17.04 -2.52 -2.91
N THR A 38 -17.82 -2.11 -1.91
CA THR A 38 -19.02 -2.82 -1.45
C THR A 38 -20.15 -2.87 -2.47
N ASP A 39 -20.14 -1.95 -3.44
CA ASP A 39 -21.16 -1.86 -4.48
C ASP A 39 -20.80 -2.73 -5.70
N ALA A 40 -19.56 -3.21 -5.74
CA ALA A 40 -19.09 -4.04 -6.83
C ALA A 40 -19.61 -5.49 -6.73
N PRO A 41 -19.95 -6.12 -7.84
CA PRO A 41 -20.42 -7.49 -7.85
C PRO A 41 -19.30 -8.48 -7.50
N ALA A 42 -19.69 -9.68 -7.04
CA ALA A 42 -18.77 -10.69 -6.51
C ALA A 42 -17.85 -11.33 -7.58
N ASP A 43 -18.16 -11.17 -8.84
CA ASP A 43 -17.30 -11.60 -9.96
C ASP A 43 -16.18 -10.60 -10.25
N LEU A 44 -16.36 -9.32 -9.84
CA LEU A 44 -15.34 -8.30 -9.97
C LEU A 44 -14.44 -8.20 -8.73
N ILE A 45 -14.99 -8.43 -7.54
CA ILE A 45 -14.29 -8.31 -6.25
C ILE A 45 -14.33 -9.65 -5.51
N ASN A 46 -13.15 -10.26 -5.34
CA ASN A 46 -12.99 -11.51 -4.60
C ASN A 46 -12.88 -11.24 -3.09
N LEU A 47 -13.93 -11.53 -2.35
CA LEU A 47 -13.94 -11.41 -0.89
C LEU A 47 -13.81 -12.77 -0.18
N ARG A 48 -13.80 -13.88 -0.92
CA ARG A 48 -13.81 -15.24 -0.35
C ARG A 48 -12.40 -15.76 -0.10
N ASP A 49 -11.54 -15.70 -1.11
CA ASP A 49 -10.18 -16.26 -1.10
C ASP A 49 -9.19 -15.38 -1.89
N PRO A 50 -9.12 -14.06 -1.60
CA PRO A 50 -8.24 -13.16 -2.32
C PRO A 50 -6.77 -13.51 -2.06
N PRO A 51 -5.88 -13.38 -3.07
CA PRO A 51 -4.44 -13.56 -2.88
C PRO A 51 -3.88 -12.62 -1.82
N TYR A 52 -3.02 -13.14 -0.93
CA TYR A 52 -2.36 -12.37 0.14
C TYR A 52 -0.91 -12.10 -0.23
N ARG A 53 -0.55 -10.83 -0.43
CA ARG A 53 0.74 -10.39 -0.97
C ARG A 53 1.19 -9.07 -0.33
N ASP A 54 2.45 -8.70 -0.55
CA ASP A 54 3.01 -7.38 -0.26
C ASP A 54 3.22 -6.53 -1.52
N THR A 55 3.11 -7.16 -2.68
CA THR A 55 3.28 -6.54 -4.00
C THR A 55 2.27 -7.12 -4.98
N MET A 56 1.68 -6.26 -5.81
CA MET A 56 0.76 -6.66 -6.87
C MET A 56 1.01 -5.89 -8.16
N GLY A 57 0.65 -6.49 -9.30
CA GLY A 57 0.62 -5.80 -10.58
C GLY A 57 -0.64 -4.95 -10.72
N LEU A 58 -0.50 -3.64 -10.83
CA LEU A 58 -1.57 -2.74 -11.26
C LEU A 58 -1.53 -2.65 -12.78
N PRO A 59 -2.63 -2.92 -13.50
CA PRO A 59 -2.68 -2.74 -14.96
C PRO A 59 -2.35 -1.31 -15.37
N SER A 60 -1.74 -1.14 -16.54
CA SER A 60 -1.58 0.18 -17.13
C SER A 60 -2.93 0.87 -17.29
N GLN A 61 -3.02 2.14 -16.91
CA GLN A 61 -4.26 2.91 -16.91
C GLN A 61 -5.44 2.16 -16.27
N GLY A 62 -5.16 1.40 -15.22
CA GLY A 62 -6.12 0.52 -14.57
C GLY A 62 -6.33 0.83 -13.10
N TRP A 63 -7.08 -0.03 -12.46
CA TRP A 63 -7.40 0.03 -11.05
C TRP A 63 -7.05 -1.27 -10.34
N ALA A 64 -6.87 -1.17 -9.03
CA ALA A 64 -6.80 -2.31 -8.13
C ALA A 64 -7.50 -1.98 -6.81
N ALA A 65 -8.18 -2.99 -6.26
CA ALA A 65 -8.74 -2.94 -4.93
C ALA A 65 -7.93 -3.86 -4.01
N ILE A 66 -7.40 -3.32 -2.94
CA ILE A 66 -6.67 -4.06 -1.92
C ILE A 66 -7.30 -3.86 -0.55
N ARG A 67 -7.10 -4.82 0.33
CA ARG A 67 -7.49 -4.76 1.74
C ARG A 67 -6.31 -5.17 2.60
N TYR A 68 -5.99 -4.39 3.61
CA TYR A 68 -4.98 -4.74 4.62
C TYR A 68 -5.46 -4.41 6.02
N VAL A 69 -4.74 -4.90 7.02
CA VAL A 69 -5.02 -4.66 8.43
C VAL A 69 -4.09 -3.57 8.93
N THR A 70 -4.65 -2.54 9.56
CA THR A 70 -3.89 -1.44 10.16
C THR A 70 -3.48 -1.83 11.59
N ASP A 71 -2.51 -2.72 11.71
CA ASP A 71 -2.02 -3.28 12.97
C ASP A 71 -0.53 -3.00 13.24
N ASN A 72 0.06 -2.14 12.41
CA ASN A 72 1.47 -1.80 12.49
C ASN A 72 1.65 -0.27 12.46
N PRO A 73 1.52 0.44 13.60
CA PRO A 73 1.66 1.90 13.64
C PRO A 73 3.00 2.37 13.06
N GLY A 74 2.94 3.29 12.10
CA GLY A 74 4.14 3.74 11.39
C GLY A 74 3.80 4.61 10.19
N ALA A 75 4.86 5.00 9.46
CA ALA A 75 4.78 5.69 8.18
C ALA A 75 5.26 4.73 7.08
N TRP A 76 4.34 4.25 6.27
CA TRP A 76 4.58 3.17 5.32
C TRP A 76 4.49 3.67 3.89
N MET A 77 5.57 3.46 3.14
CA MET A 77 5.60 3.85 1.74
C MET A 77 4.74 2.90 0.92
N PHE A 78 3.84 3.47 0.11
CA PHE A 78 3.04 2.77 -0.88
C PHE A 78 3.44 3.31 -2.26
N HIS A 79 4.03 2.46 -3.10
CA HIS A 79 4.68 2.95 -4.32
C HIS A 79 4.75 1.89 -5.43
N CYS A 80 4.94 2.36 -6.65
CA CYS A 80 5.39 1.50 -7.74
C CYS A 80 6.85 1.09 -7.50
N HIS A 81 7.19 -0.18 -7.68
CA HIS A 81 8.56 -0.68 -7.44
C HIS A 81 9.52 -0.48 -8.63
N LEU A 82 9.05 0.13 -9.71
CA LEU A 82 9.93 0.55 -10.80
C LEU A 82 10.63 1.85 -10.41
N GLN A 83 11.97 1.84 -10.44
CA GLN A 83 12.81 2.95 -9.97
C GLN A 83 12.42 4.31 -10.58
N TRP A 84 12.21 4.35 -11.89
CA TRP A 84 11.86 5.59 -12.59
C TRP A 84 10.47 6.10 -12.21
N HIS A 85 9.52 5.21 -11.93
CA HIS A 85 8.19 5.60 -11.50
C HIS A 85 8.20 6.22 -10.09
N ILE A 86 9.05 5.74 -9.20
CA ILE A 86 9.26 6.36 -7.87
C ILE A 86 9.79 7.78 -8.05
N VAL A 87 10.81 7.96 -8.91
CA VAL A 87 11.45 9.27 -9.14
C VAL A 87 10.47 10.31 -9.70
N VAL A 88 9.53 9.89 -10.56
CA VAL A 88 8.50 10.79 -11.12
C VAL A 88 7.26 10.93 -10.21
N GLY A 89 7.29 10.37 -8.98
CA GLY A 89 6.28 10.64 -7.96
C GLY A 89 5.23 9.56 -7.77
N MET A 90 5.38 8.37 -8.37
CA MET A 90 4.45 7.25 -8.12
C MET A 90 4.72 6.60 -6.75
N ALA A 91 4.60 7.42 -5.71
CA ALA A 91 4.80 7.05 -4.32
C ALA A 91 3.98 7.95 -3.39
N MET A 92 3.45 7.35 -2.33
CA MET A 92 2.80 8.06 -1.23
C MET A 92 3.18 7.41 0.10
N VAL A 93 2.92 8.10 1.21
CA VAL A 93 3.12 7.56 2.55
C VAL A 93 1.77 7.41 3.23
N LEU A 94 1.47 6.22 3.69
CA LEU A 94 0.34 5.92 4.55
C LEU A 94 0.80 6.00 6.01
N VAL A 95 0.07 6.75 6.83
CA VAL A 95 0.39 6.92 8.25
C VAL A 95 -0.67 6.19 9.08
N GLU A 96 -0.22 5.25 9.90
CA GLU A 96 -1.05 4.49 10.83
C GLU A 96 -0.71 4.82 12.27
N GLY A 97 -1.73 4.83 13.13
CA GLY A 97 -1.53 5.08 14.57
C GLY A 97 -0.78 6.38 14.84
N GLY A 98 -1.15 7.47 14.17
CA GLY A 98 -0.46 8.75 14.25
C GLY A 98 -0.31 9.27 15.69
N ASP A 99 -1.22 8.93 16.57
CA ASP A 99 -1.20 9.21 18.01
C ASP A 99 -0.11 8.41 18.75
N GLN A 100 0.30 7.27 18.23
CA GLN A 100 1.31 6.38 18.79
C GLN A 100 2.73 6.70 18.31
N LEU A 101 2.88 7.38 17.17
CA LEU A 101 4.17 7.67 16.54
C LEU A 101 5.16 8.42 17.46
N PRO A 102 4.75 9.43 18.26
CA PRO A 102 5.70 10.12 19.16
C PRO A 102 6.34 9.18 20.18
N ALA A 103 5.59 8.21 20.70
CA ALA A 103 6.10 7.22 21.65
C ALA A 103 7.06 6.23 20.96
N LEU A 104 6.75 5.79 19.74
CA LEU A 104 7.60 4.90 18.95
C LEU A 104 8.93 5.56 18.59
N VAL A 105 8.91 6.81 18.11
CA VAL A 105 10.11 7.58 17.80
C VAL A 105 10.97 7.82 19.06
N GLY A 106 10.32 8.13 20.19
CA GLY A 106 10.99 8.29 21.48
C GLY A 106 11.68 7.01 21.96
N GLN A 107 11.12 5.85 21.72
CA GLN A 107 11.75 4.55 22.00
C GLN A 107 12.93 4.27 21.07
N TYR A 108 12.79 4.54 19.78
CA TYR A 108 13.86 4.39 18.80
C TYR A 108 15.08 5.24 19.13
N ASN A 109 14.88 6.50 19.49
CA ASN A 109 15.97 7.40 19.87
C ASN A 109 16.71 6.93 21.15
N LYS A 110 16.00 6.36 22.12
CA LYS A 110 16.60 5.79 23.32
C LYS A 110 17.42 4.52 23.07
N THR A 111 17.06 3.75 22.03
CA THR A 111 17.79 2.53 21.66
C THR A 111 18.93 2.80 20.71
N ALA A 112 18.85 3.86 19.89
CA ALA A 112 19.94 4.27 19.01
C ALA A 112 21.17 4.77 19.80
N ASP A 113 20.94 5.37 20.97
CA ASP A 113 22.02 5.77 21.91
C ASP A 113 22.70 4.56 22.60
N ARG A 114 22.09 3.38 22.54
CA ARG A 114 22.66 2.12 23.01
C ARG A 114 22.94 1.25 21.80
N SER A 115 24.11 1.39 21.18
CA SER A 115 24.58 0.62 20.04
C SER A 115 24.29 -0.88 20.17
N GLY A 116 23.15 -1.33 19.68
CA GLY A 116 22.68 -2.72 19.73
C GLY A 116 21.30 -2.82 19.07
N ALA A 117 21.30 -2.74 17.74
CA ALA A 117 20.09 -2.97 16.97
C ALA A 117 19.57 -4.40 17.20
N THR A 118 18.25 -4.54 17.23
CA THR A 118 17.50 -5.78 17.09
C THR A 118 17.08 -6.47 18.38
N GLU A 119 16.11 -5.91 19.08
CA GLU A 119 15.12 -6.68 19.84
C GLU A 119 14.16 -5.71 20.52
N LEU A 120 13.03 -5.36 19.97
CA LEU A 120 11.92 -4.77 20.75
C LEU A 120 10.65 -4.45 19.94
N ILE A 121 10.28 -5.20 18.94
CA ILE A 121 9.01 -4.93 18.25
C ILE A 121 7.91 -5.97 18.53
N ALA A 122 8.19 -7.07 19.22
CA ALA A 122 7.25 -8.18 19.29
C ALA A 122 6.38 -8.27 20.57
N SER A 123 6.43 -7.35 21.52
CA SER A 123 5.91 -7.69 22.86
C SER A 123 4.86 -6.78 23.48
N ARG A 124 4.25 -5.81 22.82
CA ARG A 124 3.32 -4.92 23.53
C ARG A 124 2.11 -4.41 22.73
N TYR A 125 1.41 -5.25 22.06
CA TYR A 125 0.07 -4.83 21.62
C TYR A 125 -0.99 -5.78 22.16
N GLY A 126 -1.70 -5.31 23.20
CA GLY A 126 -2.98 -5.87 23.62
C GLY A 126 -4.01 -5.72 22.47
N PRO A 127 -5.15 -6.40 22.53
CA PRO A 127 -6.14 -6.42 21.47
C PRO A 127 -6.81 -5.04 21.32
N SER A 128 -6.13 -4.11 20.70
CA SER A 128 -6.72 -2.86 20.21
C SER A 128 -7.53 -3.17 18.97
N ALA A 129 -8.68 -2.56 18.86
CA ALA A 129 -9.62 -2.77 17.76
C ALA A 129 -8.90 -2.77 16.41
N THR A 130 -8.92 -3.91 15.74
CA THR A 130 -8.32 -4.11 14.43
C THR A 130 -9.16 -3.35 13.41
N LEU A 131 -8.70 -2.19 12.99
CA LEU A 131 -9.29 -1.46 11.87
C LEU A 131 -8.84 -2.14 10.58
N VAL A 132 -9.80 -2.58 9.79
CA VAL A 132 -9.55 -3.07 8.42
C VAL A 132 -9.70 -1.90 7.46
N ALA A 133 -8.59 -1.45 6.89
CA ALA A 133 -8.63 -0.44 5.84
C ALA A 133 -8.82 -1.11 4.47
N ILE A 134 -9.80 -0.64 3.72
CA ILE A 134 -9.99 -0.99 2.31
C ILE A 134 -9.58 0.23 1.50
N VAL A 135 -8.48 0.13 0.80
CA VAL A 135 -7.98 1.20 -0.07
C VAL A 135 -8.22 0.83 -1.52
N VAL A 136 -8.98 1.66 -2.21
CA VAL A 136 -9.10 1.59 -3.68
C VAL A 136 -8.11 2.60 -4.24
N VAL A 137 -7.11 2.11 -4.94
CA VAL A 137 -6.15 2.97 -5.63
C VAL A 137 -6.54 3.05 -7.09
N ALA A 138 -7.12 4.17 -7.48
CA ALA A 138 -7.28 4.55 -8.88
C ALA A 138 -6.20 5.59 -9.18
N ILE A 139 -5.17 5.19 -9.91
CA ILE A 139 -4.15 6.13 -10.38
C ILE A 139 -4.59 6.58 -11.77
N THR A 140 -5.33 7.68 -11.84
CA THR A 140 -5.54 8.42 -13.08
C THR A 140 -4.37 9.37 -13.24
N LEU A 141 -3.41 9.01 -14.10
CA LEU A 141 -2.38 9.95 -14.53
C LEU A 141 -3.03 10.93 -15.51
N TRP A 142 -3.26 12.15 -15.06
CA TRP A 142 -3.58 13.29 -15.92
C TRP A 142 -2.27 13.83 -16.50
N TYR A 143 -2.06 13.64 -17.79
CA TYR A 143 -1.13 14.40 -18.63
C TYR A 143 -1.88 14.95 -19.82
#